data_84692bf1446033bc09f8f25539cfa9f1
#
_entry.id   84692bf1446033bc09f8f25539cfa9f1
#
_cell.length_a   1.000
_cell.length_b   1.000
_cell.length_c   1.000
_cell.angle_alpha   90.00
_cell.angle_beta   90.00
_cell.angle_gamma   90.00
#
_symmetry.space_group_name_H-M   'P 1'
#
loop_
_entity.id
_entity.type
_entity.pdbx_description
1 polymer ?
#
loop_
_entity_poly.entity_id
_entity_poly.type
_entity_poly.pdbx_seq_one_letter_code
_entity_poly.pdbx_strand_id
1 'polypeptide(L)'
;EYYDVILSRAVLEHLFDPIGALRDMAESLKPGGSLIHRIDLRDHGMFPNHHPLTYLTINEIIYRRMTSESGRPNRILIHRYREWLEKSNLDGEIWITRLAGIKNEFKPVCWDDIPIRSRNKALTAVQRVRPRLARSLRNVSDEDLAVTGIVLTAKSRA
;
A
#
# COMPACT_ATOMS: atom_id res chain seq x y z
N GLU A 1 -4.24 -22.71 13.16
CA GLU A 1 -4.31 -22.88 11.70
C GLU A 1 -5.74 -23.28 11.32
N TYR A 2 -6.50 -22.38 10.66
CA TYR A 2 -7.95 -22.58 10.48
C TYR A 2 -8.42 -22.38 9.03
N TYR A 3 -7.66 -21.59 8.23
CA TYR A 3 -8.16 -21.11 6.94
C TYR A 3 -7.31 -21.60 5.77
N ASP A 4 -7.98 -22.03 4.70
CA ASP A 4 -7.37 -22.35 3.42
C ASP A 4 -7.09 -21.08 2.60
N VAL A 5 -7.96 -20.08 2.73
CA VAL A 5 -7.83 -18.79 2.05
C VAL A 5 -8.35 -17.67 2.97
N ILE A 6 -7.58 -16.59 3.08
CA ILE A 6 -8.02 -15.33 3.69
C ILE A 6 -7.92 -14.27 2.60
N LEU A 7 -9.02 -13.59 2.32
CA LEU A 7 -9.06 -12.54 1.32
C LEU A 7 -9.70 -11.26 1.85
N SER A 8 -9.21 -10.12 1.37
CA SER A 8 -9.86 -8.84 1.61
C SER A 8 -9.73 -7.90 0.42
N ARG A 9 -10.67 -6.96 0.34
CA ARG A 9 -10.63 -5.85 -0.60
C ARG A 9 -11.02 -4.58 0.12
N ALA A 10 -10.15 -3.57 0.05
CA ALA A 10 -10.35 -2.27 0.68
C ALA A 10 -10.63 -2.39 2.20
N VAL A 11 -9.77 -3.12 2.90
CA VAL A 11 -9.84 -3.33 4.37
C VAL A 11 -8.55 -2.89 5.04
N LEU A 12 -7.38 -3.37 4.57
CA LEU A 12 -6.11 -3.16 5.25
C LEU A 12 -5.72 -1.68 5.34
N GLU A 13 -6.11 -0.86 4.37
CA GLU A 13 -5.91 0.59 4.41
C GLU A 13 -6.68 1.29 5.52
N HIS A 14 -7.72 0.67 6.08
CA HIS A 14 -8.53 1.24 7.16
C HIS A 14 -8.16 0.71 8.54
N LEU A 15 -7.26 -0.26 8.62
CA LEU A 15 -6.80 -0.80 9.91
C LEU A 15 -5.78 0.13 10.55
N PHE A 16 -5.77 0.17 11.87
CA PHE A 16 -4.77 0.91 12.64
C PHE A 16 -3.38 0.28 12.48
N ASP A 17 -3.29 -1.04 12.54
CA ASP A 17 -2.07 -1.83 12.32
C ASP A 17 -2.29 -2.92 11.26
N PRO A 18 -2.21 -2.56 9.96
CA PRO A 18 -2.41 -3.54 8.89
C PRO A 18 -1.29 -4.60 8.83
N ILE A 19 -0.08 -4.25 9.29
CA ILE A 19 1.05 -5.19 9.28
C ILE A 19 0.88 -6.24 10.40
N GLY A 20 0.42 -5.83 11.58
CA GLY A 20 0.02 -6.75 12.65
C GLY A 20 -1.11 -7.67 12.19
N ALA A 21 -2.16 -7.12 11.57
CA ALA A 21 -3.26 -7.91 11.05
C ALA A 21 -2.81 -8.94 9.99
N LEU A 22 -1.88 -8.59 9.11
CA LEU A 22 -1.30 -9.54 8.14
C LEU A 22 -0.54 -10.67 8.84
N ARG A 23 0.15 -10.38 9.94
CA ARG A 23 0.83 -11.41 10.75
C ARG A 23 -0.18 -12.38 11.36
N ASP A 24 -1.22 -11.86 12.02
CA ASP A 24 -2.27 -12.68 12.64
C ASP A 24 -3.00 -13.55 11.60
N MET A 25 -3.27 -12.98 10.42
CA MET A 25 -3.85 -13.73 9.31
C MET A 25 -2.91 -14.83 8.79
N ALA A 26 -1.61 -14.55 8.68
CA ALA A 26 -0.61 -15.53 8.25
C ALA A 26 -0.51 -16.71 9.24
N GLU A 27 -0.54 -16.44 10.54
CA GLU A 27 -0.54 -17.45 11.60
C GLU A 27 -1.83 -18.29 11.62
N SER A 28 -2.92 -17.74 11.07
CA SER A 28 -4.21 -18.42 10.98
C SER A 28 -4.35 -19.32 9.75
N LEU A 29 -3.42 -19.25 8.79
CA LEU A 29 -3.45 -20.10 7.60
C LEU A 29 -3.10 -21.56 7.93
N LYS A 30 -3.76 -22.47 7.23
CA LYS A 30 -3.30 -23.86 7.15
C LYS A 30 -2.02 -23.96 6.33
N PRO A 31 -1.24 -25.05 6.46
CA PRO A 31 -0.18 -25.36 5.52
C PRO A 31 -0.70 -25.34 4.08
N GLY A 32 -0.02 -24.62 3.19
CA GLY A 32 -0.47 -24.41 1.81
C GLY A 32 -1.63 -23.42 1.63
N GLY A 33 -2.14 -22.81 2.70
CA GLY A 33 -3.18 -21.78 2.66
C GLY A 33 -2.67 -20.45 2.06
N SER A 34 -3.57 -19.59 1.64
CA SER A 34 -3.25 -18.38 0.87
C SER A 34 -3.87 -17.11 1.43
N LEU A 35 -3.13 -16.01 1.35
CA LEU A 35 -3.60 -14.63 1.54
C LEU A 35 -3.77 -13.94 0.20
N ILE A 36 -4.87 -13.21 0.02
CA ILE A 36 -5.14 -12.40 -1.17
C ILE A 36 -5.76 -11.08 -0.72
N HIS A 37 -5.01 -10.00 -0.82
CA HIS A 37 -5.45 -8.69 -0.36
C HIS A 37 -5.31 -7.64 -1.45
N ARG A 38 -6.41 -6.93 -1.76
CA ARG A 38 -6.38 -5.72 -2.59
C ARG A 38 -6.45 -4.51 -1.69
N ILE A 39 -5.45 -3.62 -1.80
CA ILE A 39 -5.24 -2.50 -0.89
C ILE A 39 -5.19 -1.20 -1.69
N ASP A 40 -5.99 -0.22 -1.29
CA ASP A 40 -6.00 1.12 -1.86
C ASP A 40 -5.18 2.07 -0.97
N LEU A 41 -4.02 2.49 -1.44
CA LEU A 41 -3.08 3.32 -0.68
C LEU A 41 -3.33 4.83 -0.83
N ARG A 42 -4.46 5.25 -1.43
CA ARG A 42 -4.83 6.66 -1.61
C ARG A 42 -5.43 7.25 -0.34
N ASP A 43 -5.60 8.56 -0.35
CA ASP A 43 -6.21 9.34 0.73
C ASP A 43 -7.75 9.25 0.80
N HIS A 44 -8.39 8.51 -0.12
CA HIS A 44 -9.85 8.40 -0.24
C HIS A 44 -10.59 9.74 -0.26
N GLY A 45 -9.98 10.74 -0.90
CA GLY A 45 -10.59 12.07 -1.05
C GLY A 45 -10.55 12.95 0.21
N MET A 46 -9.66 12.66 1.16
CA MET A 46 -9.45 13.54 2.33
C MET A 46 -9.00 14.96 1.93
N PHE A 47 -8.34 15.09 0.79
CA PHE A 47 -7.84 16.37 0.28
C PHE A 47 -8.39 16.64 -1.13
N PRO A 48 -9.71 16.89 -1.26
CA PRO A 48 -10.32 17.15 -2.57
C PRO A 48 -9.69 18.40 -3.21
N ASN A 49 -9.52 18.38 -4.54
CA ASN A 49 -8.92 19.46 -5.33
C ASN A 49 -7.43 19.76 -5.02
N HIS A 50 -6.76 18.91 -4.26
CA HIS A 50 -5.32 18.99 -4.02
C HIS A 50 -4.55 17.98 -4.87
N HIS A 51 -3.24 18.07 -4.79
CA HIS A 51 -2.36 17.08 -5.43
C HIS A 51 -2.61 15.68 -4.86
N PRO A 52 -2.65 14.60 -5.68
CA PRO A 52 -3.00 13.25 -5.24
C PRO A 52 -2.12 12.66 -4.14
N LEU A 53 -0.94 13.23 -3.91
CA LEU A 53 -0.01 12.81 -2.86
C LEU A 53 0.07 13.85 -1.71
N THR A 54 -0.89 14.76 -1.59
CA THR A 54 -0.90 15.78 -0.52
C THR A 54 -0.86 15.14 0.87
N TYR A 55 -1.54 14.02 1.08
CA TYR A 55 -1.57 13.31 2.36
C TYR A 55 -0.16 12.87 2.82
N LEU A 56 0.79 12.67 1.91
CA LEU A 56 2.18 12.34 2.24
C LEU A 56 2.98 13.53 2.82
N THR A 57 2.48 14.74 2.66
CA THR A 57 3.14 15.95 3.18
C THR A 57 2.71 16.31 4.60
N ILE A 58 1.66 15.69 5.12
CA ILE A 58 1.13 15.95 6.46
C ILE A 58 2.02 15.32 7.52
N ASN A 59 2.35 16.09 8.56
CA ASN A 59 3.11 15.59 9.70
C ASN A 59 2.49 14.29 10.26
N GLU A 60 3.30 13.35 10.71
CA GLU A 60 2.86 12.03 11.19
C GLU A 60 1.87 12.10 12.33
N ILE A 61 2.13 12.95 13.33
CA ILE A 61 1.26 13.09 14.51
C ILE A 61 -0.09 13.66 14.09
N ILE A 62 -0.07 14.67 13.23
CA ILE A 62 -1.29 15.29 12.71
C ILE A 62 -2.09 14.28 11.88
N TYR A 63 -1.43 13.56 10.95
CA TYR A 63 -2.11 12.59 10.10
C TYR A 63 -2.77 11.47 10.94
N ARG A 64 -2.03 10.91 11.91
CA ARG A 64 -2.56 9.90 12.83
C ARG A 64 -3.78 10.44 13.60
N ARG A 65 -3.73 11.69 14.08
CA ARG A 65 -4.87 12.31 14.77
C ARG A 65 -6.09 12.49 13.85
N MET A 66 -5.87 12.85 12.59
CA MET A 66 -6.94 13.02 11.59
C MET A 66 -7.60 11.69 11.21
N THR A 67 -6.86 10.57 11.26
CA THR A 67 -7.34 9.27 10.80
C THR A 67 -7.76 8.35 11.94
N SER A 68 -7.40 8.65 13.20
CA SER A 68 -7.84 7.87 14.35
C SER A 68 -9.36 7.95 14.48
N GLU A 69 -10.01 6.81 14.68
CA GLU A 69 -11.46 6.66 14.91
C GLU A 69 -12.36 7.22 13.79
N SER A 70 -11.77 7.56 12.64
CA SER A 70 -12.49 8.25 11.55
C SER A 70 -12.87 7.33 10.39
N GLY A 71 -12.41 6.07 10.39
CA GLY A 71 -12.54 5.17 9.24
C GLY A 71 -11.77 5.64 7.99
N ARG A 72 -10.91 6.65 8.13
CA ARG A 72 -10.05 7.16 7.05
C ARG A 72 -8.85 6.24 6.84
N PRO A 73 -8.26 6.22 5.63
CA PRO A 73 -7.16 5.32 5.33
C PRO A 73 -5.93 5.66 6.17
N ASN A 74 -5.21 4.63 6.56
CA ASN A 74 -3.87 4.77 7.12
C ASN A 74 -2.88 5.28 6.05
N ARG A 75 -1.61 5.44 6.41
CA ARG A 75 -0.56 5.87 5.49
C ARG A 75 0.58 4.84 5.44
N ILE A 76 0.20 3.57 5.43
CA ILE A 76 1.14 2.48 5.26
C ILE A 76 1.32 2.26 3.75
N LEU A 77 2.53 2.51 3.25
CA LEU A 77 2.85 2.42 1.82
C LEU A 77 3.43 1.06 1.45
N ILE A 78 3.56 0.80 0.15
CA ILE A 78 3.97 -0.48 -0.41
C ILE A 78 5.26 -1.04 0.20
N HIS A 79 6.27 -0.21 0.49
CA HIS A 79 7.53 -0.68 1.08
C HIS A 79 7.33 -1.43 2.41
N ARG A 80 6.34 -1.03 3.23
CA ARG A 80 6.04 -1.70 4.49
C ARG A 80 5.45 -3.11 4.28
N TYR A 81 4.64 -3.27 3.24
CA TYR A 81 4.11 -4.57 2.84
C TYR A 81 5.21 -5.48 2.27
N ARG A 82 6.15 -4.91 1.49
CA ARG A 82 7.33 -5.65 1.01
C ARG A 82 8.21 -6.11 2.16
N GLU A 83 8.56 -5.22 3.09
CA GLU A 83 9.34 -5.57 4.30
C GLU A 83 8.67 -6.67 5.12
N TRP A 84 7.34 -6.63 5.25
CA TRP A 84 6.60 -7.68 5.94
C TRP A 84 6.70 -9.01 5.20
N LEU A 85 6.48 -9.01 3.89
CA LEU A 85 6.51 -10.22 3.07
C LEU A 85 7.91 -10.87 3.08
N GLU A 86 8.96 -10.08 2.95
CA GLU A 86 10.36 -10.54 3.02
C GLU A 86 10.72 -11.18 4.36
N LYS A 87 10.12 -10.70 5.45
CA LYS A 87 10.35 -11.24 6.80
C LYS A 87 9.40 -12.38 7.18
N SER A 88 8.37 -12.60 6.40
CA SER A 88 7.42 -13.68 6.62
C SER A 88 7.98 -15.00 6.09
N ASN A 89 7.44 -16.12 6.60
CA ASN A 89 7.74 -17.45 6.06
C ASN A 89 6.81 -17.83 4.90
N LEU A 90 6.20 -16.84 4.25
CA LEU A 90 5.27 -17.04 3.14
C LEU A 90 5.99 -16.83 1.80
N ASP A 91 5.59 -17.59 0.79
CA ASP A 91 5.96 -17.31 -0.59
C ASP A 91 4.90 -16.41 -1.21
N GLY A 92 5.29 -15.22 -1.66
CA GLY A 92 4.30 -14.28 -2.15
C GLY A 92 4.86 -13.15 -3.00
N GLU A 93 3.94 -12.36 -3.55
CA GLU A 93 4.23 -11.27 -4.47
C GLU A 93 3.33 -10.07 -4.21
N ILE A 94 3.82 -8.89 -4.56
CA ILE A 94 3.05 -7.65 -4.51
C ILE A 94 3.00 -7.05 -5.91
N TRP A 95 1.79 -6.97 -6.45
CA TRP A 95 1.48 -6.43 -7.75
C TRP A 95 0.92 -5.01 -7.64
N ILE A 96 1.28 -4.15 -8.57
CA ILE A 96 0.81 -2.78 -8.63
C ILE A 96 -0.48 -2.72 -9.44
N THR A 97 -1.47 -1.99 -8.92
CA THR A 97 -2.75 -1.77 -9.61
C THR A 97 -3.04 -0.30 -9.86
N ARG A 98 -2.35 0.62 -9.16
CA ARG A 98 -2.54 2.07 -9.34
C ARG A 98 -1.24 2.84 -9.12
N LEU A 99 -1.12 3.95 -9.86
CA LEU A 99 -0.07 4.95 -9.66
C LEU A 99 -0.65 6.35 -9.44
N ALA A 100 0.09 7.18 -8.73
CA ALA A 100 -0.26 8.57 -8.47
C ALA A 100 -0.45 9.37 -9.78
N GLY A 101 -1.53 10.14 -9.85
CA GLY A 101 -1.84 10.95 -11.03
C GLY A 101 -2.31 10.17 -12.26
N ILE A 102 -2.47 8.85 -12.17
CA ILE A 102 -3.04 8.01 -13.22
C ILE A 102 -4.50 7.67 -12.83
N LYS A 103 -5.44 7.95 -13.72
CA LYS A 103 -6.87 7.70 -13.45
C LYS A 103 -7.24 6.22 -13.51
N ASN A 104 -6.72 5.51 -14.51
CA ASN A 104 -7.06 4.12 -14.77
C ASN A 104 -6.28 3.17 -13.86
N GLU A 105 -6.94 2.09 -13.46
CA GLU A 105 -6.27 0.97 -12.83
C GLU A 105 -5.51 0.13 -13.86
N PHE A 106 -4.43 -0.49 -13.42
CA PHE A 106 -3.74 -1.55 -14.14
C PHE A 106 -4.33 -2.91 -13.75
N LYS A 107 -4.27 -3.88 -14.63
CA LYS A 107 -4.25 -5.28 -14.20
C LYS A 107 -3.04 -5.46 -13.31
N PRO A 108 -3.09 -6.35 -12.28
CA PRO A 108 -1.93 -6.59 -11.43
C PRO A 108 -0.66 -6.79 -12.23
N VAL A 109 0.37 -5.97 -11.99
CA VAL A 109 1.56 -5.88 -12.83
C VAL A 109 2.79 -5.48 -11.99
N CYS A 110 3.98 -5.91 -12.38
CA CYS A 110 5.24 -5.45 -11.81
C CYS A 110 5.56 -4.02 -12.25
N TRP A 111 6.39 -3.32 -11.47
CA TRP A 111 6.78 -1.94 -11.78
C TRP A 111 7.36 -1.80 -13.20
N ASP A 112 8.26 -2.69 -13.58
CA ASP A 112 8.98 -2.61 -14.86
C ASP A 112 8.09 -2.86 -16.09
N ASP A 113 7.00 -3.58 -15.91
CA ASP A 113 6.02 -3.87 -16.97
C ASP A 113 5.00 -2.74 -17.15
N ILE A 114 4.96 -1.74 -16.25
CA ILE A 114 4.10 -0.57 -16.41
C ILE A 114 4.66 0.32 -17.53
N PRO A 115 3.81 0.80 -18.46
CA PRO A 115 4.26 1.68 -19.54
C PRO A 115 5.07 2.87 -19.03
N ILE A 116 6.25 3.09 -19.61
CA ILE A 116 7.21 4.13 -19.20
C ILE A 116 6.57 5.53 -19.08
N ARG A 117 5.61 5.85 -19.96
CA ARG A 117 4.86 7.12 -19.89
C ARG A 117 4.07 7.25 -18.57
N SER A 118 3.48 6.16 -18.10
CA SER A 118 2.72 6.14 -16.83
C SER A 118 3.65 6.24 -15.63
N ARG A 119 4.77 5.51 -15.64
CA ARG A 119 5.81 5.61 -14.60
C ARG A 119 6.34 7.04 -14.50
N ASN A 120 6.77 7.64 -15.60
CA ASN A 120 7.30 9.00 -15.63
C ASN A 120 6.29 10.03 -15.12
N LYS A 121 5.00 9.89 -15.49
CA LYS A 121 3.95 10.76 -14.98
C LYS A 121 3.78 10.64 -13.46
N ALA A 122 3.81 9.43 -12.94
CA ALA A 122 3.69 9.19 -11.50
C ALA A 122 4.92 9.70 -10.73
N LEU A 123 6.13 9.48 -11.23
CA LEU A 123 7.37 10.02 -10.67
C LEU A 123 7.36 11.55 -10.68
N THR A 124 6.88 12.18 -11.76
CA THR A 124 6.70 13.64 -11.82
C THR A 124 5.73 14.13 -10.73
N ALA A 125 4.68 13.37 -10.43
CA ALA A 125 3.78 13.71 -9.33
C ALA A 125 4.49 13.60 -7.96
N VAL A 126 5.34 12.60 -7.76
CA VAL A 126 6.16 12.48 -6.54
C VAL A 126 7.12 13.66 -6.40
N GLN A 127 7.85 14.04 -7.45
CA GLN A 127 8.83 15.13 -7.42
C GLN A 127 8.20 16.46 -6.96
N ARG A 128 6.95 16.72 -7.29
CA ARG A 128 6.23 17.95 -6.86
C ARG A 128 5.99 18.01 -5.35
N VAL A 129 5.87 16.88 -4.67
CA VAL A 129 5.65 16.82 -3.22
C VAL A 129 6.90 16.49 -2.43
N ARG A 130 7.95 15.96 -3.08
CA ARG A 130 9.19 15.49 -2.47
C ARG A 130 9.80 16.47 -1.45
N PRO A 131 9.93 17.79 -1.73
CA PRO A 131 10.49 18.76 -0.78
C PRO A 131 9.66 18.95 0.50
N ARG A 132 8.36 18.60 0.46
CA ARG A 132 7.40 18.82 1.54
C ARG A 132 6.96 17.55 2.25
N LEU A 133 7.56 16.40 1.91
CA LEU A 133 7.21 15.11 2.53
C LEU A 133 7.35 15.14 4.05
N ALA A 134 6.44 14.47 4.73
CA ALA A 134 6.57 14.18 6.15
C ALA A 134 7.93 13.53 6.44
N ARG A 135 8.51 13.84 7.59
CA ARG A 135 9.87 13.39 7.95
C ARG A 135 10.03 11.86 7.85
N SER A 136 9.02 11.10 8.25
CA SER A 136 8.99 9.64 8.20
C SER A 136 9.04 9.05 6.78
N LEU A 137 8.71 9.85 5.74
CA LEU A 137 8.65 9.39 4.36
C LEU A 137 9.81 9.88 3.48
N ARG A 138 10.73 10.67 4.03
CA ARG A 138 11.83 11.26 3.25
C ARG A 138 12.80 10.26 2.65
N ASN A 139 12.97 9.10 3.31
CA ASN A 139 13.88 8.04 2.87
C ASN A 139 13.17 6.97 2.01
N VAL A 140 11.86 7.09 1.78
CA VAL A 140 11.11 6.18 0.92
C VAL A 140 11.45 6.50 -0.54
N SER A 141 11.61 5.47 -1.39
CA SER A 141 11.92 5.63 -2.81
C SER A 141 10.79 6.36 -3.55
N ASP A 142 11.12 7.04 -4.65
CA ASP A 142 10.12 7.72 -5.47
C ASP A 142 9.14 6.73 -6.10
N GLU A 143 9.59 5.53 -6.43
CA GLU A 143 8.75 4.45 -6.94
C GLU A 143 7.71 4.02 -5.92
N ASP A 144 8.12 3.77 -4.67
CA ASP A 144 7.21 3.37 -3.60
C ASP A 144 6.21 4.48 -3.23
N LEU A 145 6.64 5.74 -3.29
CA LEU A 145 5.76 6.91 -3.11
C LEU A 145 4.77 7.07 -4.26
N ALA A 146 5.13 6.62 -5.46
CA ALA A 146 4.28 6.70 -6.66
C ALA A 146 3.18 5.64 -6.67
N VAL A 147 3.36 4.51 -5.97
CA VAL A 147 2.38 3.42 -5.93
C VAL A 147 1.22 3.77 -5.00
N THR A 148 0.01 3.72 -5.54
CA THR A 148 -1.22 4.11 -4.83
C THR A 148 -2.28 3.00 -4.77
N GLY A 149 -1.98 1.81 -5.27
CA GLY A 149 -2.82 0.63 -5.12
C GLY A 149 -2.06 -0.65 -5.44
N ILE A 150 -2.31 -1.68 -4.67
CA ILE A 150 -1.62 -2.98 -4.78
C ILE A 150 -2.56 -4.16 -4.63
N VAL A 151 -2.12 -5.30 -5.14
CA VAL A 151 -2.59 -6.64 -4.75
C VAL A 151 -1.41 -7.36 -4.11
N LEU A 152 -1.60 -7.86 -2.90
CA LEU A 152 -0.68 -8.73 -2.19
C LEU A 152 -1.23 -10.16 -2.24
N THR A 153 -0.43 -11.09 -2.69
CA THR A 153 -0.70 -12.53 -2.62
C THR A 153 0.43 -13.20 -1.86
N ALA A 154 0.09 -14.12 -0.97
CA ALA A 154 1.09 -14.88 -0.25
C ALA A 154 0.55 -16.28 0.08
N LYS A 155 1.42 -17.29 0.13
CA LYS A 155 1.06 -18.67 0.39
C LYS A 155 1.93 -19.24 1.51
N SER A 156 1.31 -19.92 2.47
CA SER A 156 2.03 -20.67 3.49
C SER A 156 2.75 -21.85 2.87
N ARG A 157 3.99 -22.07 3.30
CA ARG A 157 4.73 -23.27 2.92
C ARG A 157 4.04 -24.50 3.49
N ALA A 158 4.05 -25.59 2.74
CA ALA A 158 3.51 -26.88 3.16
C ALA A 158 4.35 -27.50 4.25
#